data_9d559d6a2dc49b65b5310bbe9f211043
#
_entry.id   9d559d6a2dc49b65b5310bbe9f211043
#
_cell.length_a   1.000
_cell.length_b   1.000
_cell.length_c   1.000
_cell.angle_alpha   90.00
_cell.angle_beta   90.00
_cell.angle_gamma   90.00
#
_symmetry.space_group_name_H-M   'P 1'
#
loop_
_entity.id
_entity.type
_entity.pdbx_description
1 polymer ?
#
loop_
_entity_poly.entity_id
_entity_poly.type
_entity_poly.pdbx_seq_one_letter_code
_entity_poly.pdbx_strand_id
1 'polypeptide(L)'
;MNLRTITFPAILLACLVSSTALASPPHATDTDFAAIDSYVEAQMRDKRIPGLALAVVQGDQILYLKGYGNADPSGRPVTPQTPFMLASVTKPMTALAVMQLVEQGQVELDGPVQRYLPWFRLADEAASAQITVRQLLYHTSGLSTRTGLENAGIENSGPDAIEQRVRSLEAVQLVHPVGSTYEYSNPDYETLGQIIQQVSGQSYETYMQEHVFRPLAMSQTFTSKSEGEEHGLATGYRYWFGLPVPFNAAFDRGALPVCCVMASVEDVAHFLIPHLNEGRFGDATLLSPQGMAELLRPAVRKADSEETYAMDWGHVTIDGVPMIMKGGDLADFKTQMVLVPDGRWGIVTLMNTNDSLSTTLGDLRIPFIPIGVTKILLDQPVPAAPTSVMPSIYRGIPVLIIVLQLLGMLWSIATLRRWQSSPDRRPRSFWGMAWHVGTPLVVNLGFGLVALAVVPQSLGMPMSFLLYMFPDFGYSVRAIGVIGVGWGLAWLALALFISRGAMRVTPIAVPADVNA
;
A
#
# COMPACT_ATOMS: atom_id res chain seq x y z
N MET A 1 64.64 79.51 -3.74
CA MET A 1 63.94 79.25 -4.98
C MET A 1 62.74 78.33 -4.66
N ASN A 2 61.60 78.80 -4.94
CA ASN A 2 60.29 78.47 -4.33
C ASN A 2 59.79 77.03 -4.52
N LEU A 3 59.49 76.32 -3.40
CA LEU A 3 58.61 75.19 -3.35
C LEU A 3 57.15 75.66 -3.37
N ARG A 4 56.38 75.25 -4.34
CA ARG A 4 54.93 75.40 -4.34
C ARG A 4 54.30 74.08 -3.84
N THR A 5 53.64 74.17 -2.70
CA THR A 5 52.77 73.15 -2.10
C THR A 5 51.54 72.99 -2.95
N ILE A 6 51.25 71.71 -3.37
CA ILE A 6 50.02 71.31 -4.02
C ILE A 6 49.19 70.59 -2.96
N THR A 7 48.09 71.18 -2.58
CA THR A 7 47.03 70.59 -1.73
C THR A 7 46.09 69.72 -2.56
N PHE A 8 45.98 68.45 -2.24
CA PHE A 8 44.92 67.53 -2.77
C PHE A 8 43.68 67.61 -1.88
N PRO A 9 42.48 67.74 -2.45
CA PRO A 9 41.25 67.60 -1.68
C PRO A 9 40.94 66.13 -1.48
N ALA A 10 40.70 65.74 -0.23
CA ALA A 10 40.19 64.42 0.14
C ALA A 10 38.72 64.27 -0.28
N ILE A 11 38.46 63.40 -1.25
CA ILE A 11 37.10 63.00 -1.61
C ILE A 11 36.70 61.91 -0.64
N LEU A 12 35.75 62.23 0.25
CA LEU A 12 35.11 61.28 1.17
C LEU A 12 34.09 60.45 0.36
N LEU A 13 34.45 59.20 -0.02
CA LEU A 13 33.56 58.26 -0.68
C LEU A 13 32.67 57.56 0.40
N ALA A 14 31.44 58.04 0.58
CA ALA A 14 30.46 57.39 1.43
C ALA A 14 29.95 56.14 0.73
N CYS A 15 30.41 54.97 1.16
CA CYS A 15 29.81 53.68 0.79
C CYS A 15 28.44 53.56 1.43
N LEU A 16 27.38 53.81 0.66
CA LEU A 16 26.02 53.38 0.96
C LEU A 16 25.98 51.85 0.85
N VAL A 17 26.12 51.16 1.98
CA VAL A 17 25.76 49.73 2.10
C VAL A 17 24.24 49.67 2.07
N SER A 18 23.68 49.43 0.90
CA SER A 18 22.27 49.01 0.80
C SER A 18 22.15 47.65 1.44
N SER A 19 21.70 47.61 2.70
CA SER A 19 21.19 46.38 3.32
C SER A 19 19.96 45.96 2.53
N THR A 20 20.11 45.01 1.61
CA THR A 20 18.99 44.21 1.14
C THR A 20 18.51 43.44 2.34
N ALA A 21 17.45 43.91 2.99
CA ALA A 21 16.69 43.10 3.91
C ALA A 21 16.24 41.85 3.14
N LEU A 22 16.81 40.71 3.47
CA LEU A 22 16.24 39.43 3.09
C LEU A 22 14.81 39.46 3.63
N ALA A 23 13.84 39.54 2.74
CA ALA A 23 12.45 39.42 3.11
C ALA A 23 12.33 38.11 3.87
N SER A 24 11.96 38.17 5.14
CA SER A 24 11.53 37.00 5.91
C SER A 24 10.42 36.33 5.10
N PRO A 25 10.44 35.00 4.99
CA PRO A 25 9.32 34.32 4.35
C PRO A 25 8.03 34.78 5.02
N PRO A 26 6.92 34.92 4.28
CA PRO A 26 5.68 35.41 4.83
C PRO A 26 5.32 34.49 6.00
N HIS A 27 5.22 35.05 7.20
CA HIS A 27 4.64 34.34 8.34
C HIS A 27 3.22 33.96 7.94
N ALA A 28 2.80 32.73 8.26
CA ALA A 28 1.45 32.19 8.07
C ALA A 28 0.43 32.97 8.92
N THR A 29 0.24 34.26 8.62
CA THR A 29 -0.63 35.15 9.41
C THR A 29 -2.09 35.08 9.00
N ASP A 30 -2.45 34.34 7.92
CA ASP A 30 -3.83 34.14 7.48
C ASP A 30 -4.03 32.80 6.74
N THR A 31 -3.48 31.69 7.26
CA THR A 31 -3.80 30.38 6.69
C THR A 31 -5.30 30.11 6.91
N ASP A 32 -6.05 30.00 5.83
CA ASP A 32 -7.48 29.71 5.87
C ASP A 32 -7.74 28.23 6.20
N PHE A 33 -7.60 27.86 7.47
CA PHE A 33 -7.94 26.51 7.93
C PHE A 33 -9.41 26.15 7.71
N ALA A 34 -10.32 27.14 7.57
CA ALA A 34 -11.71 26.89 7.22
C ALA A 34 -11.86 26.40 5.77
N ALA A 35 -11.00 26.88 4.85
CA ALA A 35 -10.95 26.37 3.48
C ALA A 35 -10.44 24.92 3.46
N ILE A 36 -9.44 24.58 4.29
CA ILE A 36 -8.95 23.21 4.46
C ILE A 36 -10.06 22.31 5.00
N ASP A 37 -10.79 22.75 6.04
CA ASP A 37 -11.92 22.01 6.59
C ASP A 37 -12.98 21.71 5.53
N SER A 38 -13.41 22.75 4.81
CA SER A 38 -14.42 22.62 3.76
C SER A 38 -13.98 21.65 2.66
N TYR A 39 -12.70 21.69 2.27
CA TYR A 39 -12.13 20.79 1.28
C TYR A 39 -12.11 19.34 1.79
N VAL A 40 -11.55 19.09 2.98
CA VAL A 40 -11.44 17.74 3.56
C VAL A 40 -12.82 17.11 3.73
N GLU A 41 -13.79 17.84 4.31
CA GLU A 41 -15.15 17.36 4.48
C GLU A 41 -15.85 17.05 3.15
N ALA A 42 -15.60 17.85 2.10
CA ALA A 42 -16.13 17.57 0.77
C ALA A 42 -15.55 16.26 0.20
N GLN A 43 -14.22 16.03 0.33
CA GLN A 43 -13.59 14.77 -0.09
C GLN A 43 -14.11 13.57 0.71
N MET A 44 -14.28 13.72 2.02
CA MET A 44 -14.83 12.66 2.87
C MET A 44 -16.25 12.27 2.47
N ARG A 45 -17.11 13.25 2.17
CA ARG A 45 -18.48 13.00 1.68
C ARG A 45 -18.48 12.32 0.31
N ASP A 46 -17.68 12.79 -0.64
CA ASP A 46 -17.59 12.21 -1.98
C ASP A 46 -17.15 10.75 -1.94
N LYS A 47 -16.15 10.45 -1.14
CA LYS A 47 -15.54 9.10 -1.02
C LYS A 47 -16.12 8.27 0.12
N ARG A 48 -17.06 8.79 0.91
CA ARG A 48 -17.64 8.11 2.07
C ARG A 48 -16.59 7.63 3.07
N ILE A 49 -15.58 8.48 3.34
CA ILE A 49 -14.53 8.20 4.31
C ILE A 49 -15.14 8.29 5.71
N PRO A 50 -15.12 7.21 6.53
CA PRO A 50 -15.75 7.23 7.85
C PRO A 50 -15.06 8.16 8.83
N GLY A 51 -13.73 8.14 8.88
CA GLY A 51 -12.90 8.95 9.77
C GLY A 51 -11.57 9.35 9.13
N LEU A 52 -11.14 10.56 9.42
CA LEU A 52 -9.88 11.14 8.98
C LEU A 52 -9.27 11.99 10.09
N ALA A 53 -7.96 11.93 10.28
CA ALA A 53 -7.21 12.88 11.09
C ALA A 53 -6.18 13.62 10.22
N LEU A 54 -6.06 14.93 10.43
CA LEU A 54 -5.17 15.83 9.68
C LEU A 54 -4.26 16.57 10.65
N ALA A 55 -2.97 16.65 10.28
CA ALA A 55 -2.00 17.56 10.89
C ALA A 55 -1.33 18.41 9.83
N VAL A 56 -1.05 19.66 10.17
CA VAL A 56 -0.21 20.59 9.40
C VAL A 56 0.90 21.09 10.31
N VAL A 57 2.13 20.94 9.83
CA VAL A 57 3.37 21.34 10.49
C VAL A 57 4.05 22.41 9.64
N GLN A 58 4.66 23.42 10.28
CA GLN A 58 5.58 24.33 9.62
C GLN A 58 6.85 24.49 10.46
N GLY A 59 7.98 24.14 9.87
CA GLY A 59 9.25 24.14 10.59
C GLY A 59 9.24 23.17 11.77
N ASP A 60 9.27 23.69 12.99
CA ASP A 60 9.26 22.95 14.25
C ASP A 60 7.92 23.05 15.02
N GLN A 61 6.89 23.61 14.39
CA GLN A 61 5.60 23.84 15.04
C GLN A 61 4.46 23.13 14.34
N ILE A 62 3.56 22.56 15.13
CA ILE A 62 2.28 22.07 14.65
C ILE A 62 1.31 23.25 14.62
N LEU A 63 0.83 23.61 13.43
CA LEU A 63 -0.07 24.74 13.24
C LEU A 63 -1.55 24.31 13.25
N TYR A 64 -1.81 23.06 12.91
CA TYR A 64 -3.17 22.55 12.81
C TYR A 64 -3.26 21.07 13.13
N LEU A 65 -4.24 20.72 13.98
CA LEU A 65 -4.58 19.34 14.32
C LEU A 65 -6.09 19.19 14.37
N LYS A 66 -6.65 18.28 13.58
CA LYS A 66 -8.10 18.02 13.61
C LYS A 66 -8.46 16.60 13.24
N GLY A 67 -9.44 16.05 13.97
CA GLY A 67 -10.15 14.84 13.60
C GLY A 67 -11.48 15.15 12.92
N TYR A 68 -11.87 14.32 11.95
CA TYR A 68 -13.12 14.43 11.21
C TYR A 68 -13.82 13.07 11.18
N GLY A 69 -15.15 13.08 11.29
CA GLY A 69 -15.96 11.87 11.25
C GLY A 69 -15.76 10.94 12.45
N ASN A 70 -15.93 9.64 12.24
CA ASN A 70 -16.03 8.64 13.29
C ASN A 70 -14.83 7.67 13.29
N ALA A 71 -14.31 7.40 14.47
CA ALA A 71 -13.23 6.44 14.69
C ALA A 71 -13.74 4.98 14.64
N ASP A 72 -15.02 4.74 14.94
CA ASP A 72 -15.60 3.40 14.97
C ASP A 72 -17.12 3.41 14.66
N PRO A 73 -17.75 2.23 14.49
CA PRO A 73 -19.17 2.12 14.17
C PRO A 73 -20.12 2.61 15.27
N SER A 74 -19.64 2.81 16.51
CA SER A 74 -20.46 3.34 17.61
C SER A 74 -20.67 4.85 17.50
N GLY A 75 -19.94 5.51 16.59
CA GLY A 75 -19.98 6.96 16.41
C GLY A 75 -18.99 7.73 17.28
N ARG A 76 -17.98 7.05 17.86
CA ARG A 76 -16.90 7.72 18.59
C ARG A 76 -16.16 8.67 17.64
N PRO A 77 -16.05 9.98 17.96
CA PRO A 77 -15.40 10.92 17.05
C PRO A 77 -13.90 10.64 16.90
N VAL A 78 -13.35 10.92 15.73
CA VAL A 78 -11.90 10.99 15.53
C VAL A 78 -11.37 12.24 16.22
N THR A 79 -10.29 12.08 16.97
CA THR A 79 -9.53 13.17 17.60
C THR A 79 -8.10 13.18 17.09
N PRO A 80 -7.31 14.25 17.30
CA PRO A 80 -5.87 14.24 16.98
C PRO A 80 -5.08 13.12 17.66
N GLN A 81 -5.56 12.61 18.80
CA GLN A 81 -4.93 11.55 19.60
C GLN A 81 -5.45 10.16 19.25
N THR A 82 -6.44 10.02 18.36
CA THR A 82 -6.92 8.71 17.91
C THR A 82 -5.84 7.96 17.15
N PRO A 83 -5.42 6.75 17.58
CA PRO A 83 -4.46 5.95 16.83
C PRO A 83 -5.06 5.36 15.55
N PHE A 84 -4.26 5.31 14.48
CA PHE A 84 -4.55 4.65 13.20
C PHE A 84 -3.40 3.69 12.85
N MET A 85 -3.67 2.62 12.12
CA MET A 85 -2.61 1.82 11.51
C MET A 85 -1.88 2.65 10.46
N LEU A 86 -0.56 2.76 10.59
CA LEU A 86 0.25 3.63 9.70
C LEU A 86 0.52 3.03 8.33
N ALA A 87 0.32 1.73 8.17
CA ALA A 87 0.70 1.05 6.94
C ALA A 87 2.18 1.34 6.58
N SER A 88 2.50 1.48 5.29
CA SER A 88 3.88 1.70 4.85
C SER A 88 4.52 3.04 5.27
N VAL A 89 3.77 3.92 5.93
CA VAL A 89 4.35 5.09 6.62
C VAL A 89 5.24 4.68 7.80
N THR A 90 5.17 3.43 8.25
CA THR A 90 6.12 2.82 9.20
C THR A 90 7.56 2.74 8.66
N LYS A 91 7.75 2.52 7.34
CA LYS A 91 9.09 2.30 6.76
C LYS A 91 10.05 3.49 6.92
N PRO A 92 9.66 4.75 6.72
CA PRO A 92 10.51 5.89 7.05
C PRO A 92 10.99 5.90 8.50
N MET A 93 10.17 5.40 9.45
CA MET A 93 10.59 5.29 10.85
C MET A 93 11.65 4.19 11.02
N THR A 94 11.51 3.07 10.31
CA THR A 94 12.54 2.02 10.24
C THR A 94 13.83 2.53 9.59
N ALA A 95 13.72 3.31 8.50
CA ALA A 95 14.89 3.91 7.85
C ALA A 95 15.62 4.89 8.78
N LEU A 96 14.89 5.72 9.53
CA LEU A 96 15.47 6.60 10.55
C LEU A 96 16.25 5.80 11.61
N ALA A 97 15.68 4.70 12.10
CA ALA A 97 16.33 3.83 13.08
C ALA A 97 17.63 3.20 12.54
N VAL A 98 17.61 2.73 11.27
CA VAL A 98 18.83 2.25 10.60
C VAL A 98 19.88 3.36 10.50
N MET A 99 19.47 4.57 10.11
CA MET A 99 20.39 5.70 10.00
C MET A 99 20.99 6.14 11.34
N GLN A 100 20.26 5.97 12.45
CA GLN A 100 20.83 6.16 13.79
C GLN A 100 21.97 5.17 14.07
N LEU A 101 21.79 3.89 13.72
CA LEU A 101 22.84 2.87 13.84
C LEU A 101 24.01 3.15 12.89
N VAL A 102 23.76 3.76 11.73
CA VAL A 102 24.82 4.20 10.80
C VAL A 102 25.64 5.33 11.41
N GLU A 103 25.02 6.36 11.98
CA GLU A 103 25.73 7.47 12.63
C GLU A 103 26.53 7.04 13.87
N GLN A 104 26.03 5.99 14.55
CA GLN A 104 26.76 5.37 15.68
C GLN A 104 27.93 4.47 15.22
N GLY A 105 28.12 4.29 13.91
CA GLY A 105 29.16 3.43 13.34
C GLY A 105 28.90 1.93 13.52
N GLN A 106 27.70 1.53 13.92
CA GLN A 106 27.32 0.14 14.14
C GLN A 106 26.86 -0.53 12.83
N VAL A 107 26.34 0.24 11.88
CA VAL A 107 25.94 -0.21 10.55
C VAL A 107 26.65 0.62 9.48
N GLU A 108 27.13 -0.02 8.42
CA GLU A 108 27.65 0.62 7.22
C GLU A 108 26.61 0.52 6.10
N LEU A 109 26.23 1.64 5.48
CA LEU A 109 25.24 1.63 4.40
C LEU A 109 25.63 0.71 3.25
N ASP A 110 26.89 0.71 2.86
CA ASP A 110 27.42 -0.13 1.76
C ASP A 110 27.96 -1.47 2.26
N GLY A 111 27.76 -1.79 3.55
CA GLY A 111 28.08 -3.08 4.14
C GLY A 111 27.09 -4.16 3.67
N PRO A 112 27.55 -5.39 3.35
CA PRO A 112 26.66 -6.47 2.98
C PRO A 112 25.76 -6.88 4.15
N VAL A 113 24.49 -7.23 3.87
CA VAL A 113 23.50 -7.71 4.85
C VAL A 113 24.06 -8.86 5.68
N GLN A 114 24.81 -9.77 5.06
CA GLN A 114 25.41 -10.93 5.71
C GLN A 114 26.46 -10.58 6.78
N ARG A 115 26.97 -9.35 6.84
CA ARG A 115 27.82 -8.88 7.95
C ARG A 115 27.02 -8.83 9.26
N TYR A 116 25.76 -8.45 9.19
CA TYR A 116 24.88 -8.29 10.35
C TYR A 116 24.03 -9.53 10.59
N LEU A 117 23.61 -10.20 9.49
CA LEU A 117 22.83 -11.44 9.49
C LEU A 117 23.61 -12.54 8.74
N PRO A 118 24.60 -13.21 9.38
CA PRO A 118 25.44 -14.21 8.69
C PRO A 118 24.66 -15.38 8.08
N TRP A 119 23.44 -15.60 8.54
CA TRP A 119 22.53 -16.64 8.07
C TRP A 119 21.59 -16.18 6.95
N PHE A 120 21.61 -14.89 6.57
CA PHE A 120 20.76 -14.37 5.48
C PHE A 120 21.10 -15.06 4.16
N ARG A 121 20.10 -15.66 3.55
CA ARG A 121 20.21 -16.39 2.28
C ARG A 121 18.97 -16.16 1.43
N LEU A 122 19.16 -16.12 0.13
CA LEU A 122 18.17 -16.24 -0.93
C LEU A 122 18.50 -17.48 -1.75
N ALA A 123 17.66 -17.84 -2.71
CA ALA A 123 17.91 -19.00 -3.58
C ALA A 123 19.22 -18.89 -4.38
N ASP A 124 19.66 -17.67 -4.71
CA ASP A 124 21.00 -17.37 -5.24
C ASP A 124 21.90 -16.86 -4.10
N GLU A 125 22.77 -17.74 -3.61
CA GLU A 125 23.70 -17.41 -2.50
C GLU A 125 24.72 -16.34 -2.91
N ALA A 126 25.16 -16.32 -4.17
CA ALA A 126 26.12 -15.33 -4.65
C ALA A 126 25.52 -13.93 -4.72
N ALA A 127 24.26 -13.83 -5.13
CA ALA A 127 23.49 -12.59 -5.09
C ALA A 127 23.22 -12.15 -3.64
N SER A 128 22.87 -13.09 -2.73
CA SER A 128 22.65 -12.81 -1.31
C SER A 128 23.84 -12.11 -0.66
N ALA A 129 25.05 -12.53 -0.99
CA ALA A 129 26.29 -11.96 -0.44
C ALA A 129 26.58 -10.52 -0.94
N GLN A 130 25.94 -10.08 -2.01
CA GLN A 130 26.15 -8.76 -2.62
C GLN A 130 25.13 -7.71 -2.13
N ILE A 131 24.01 -8.13 -1.55
CA ILE A 131 22.97 -7.19 -1.09
C ILE A 131 23.49 -6.38 0.09
N THR A 132 23.46 -5.05 -0.04
CA THR A 132 23.88 -4.10 0.97
C THR A 132 22.71 -3.48 1.73
N VAL A 133 22.95 -2.89 2.90
CA VAL A 133 21.94 -2.14 3.66
C VAL A 133 21.35 -0.98 2.83
N ARG A 134 22.20 -0.27 2.09
CA ARG A 134 21.74 0.79 1.17
C ARG A 134 20.75 0.27 0.14
N GLN A 135 21.01 -0.87 -0.45
CA GLN A 135 20.12 -1.45 -1.47
C GLN A 135 18.77 -1.87 -0.90
N LEU A 136 18.70 -2.31 0.36
CA LEU A 136 17.44 -2.54 1.05
C LEU A 136 16.68 -1.22 1.28
N LEU A 137 17.36 -0.17 1.79
CA LEU A 137 16.75 1.14 2.04
C LEU A 137 16.18 1.80 0.78
N TYR A 138 16.80 1.58 -0.37
CA TYR A 138 16.41 2.16 -1.67
C TYR A 138 15.58 1.23 -2.54
N HIS A 139 15.20 0.04 -2.05
CA HIS A 139 14.46 -0.96 -2.83
C HIS A 139 15.16 -1.36 -4.14
N THR A 140 16.45 -1.61 -4.07
CA THR A 140 17.27 -2.05 -5.21
C THR A 140 17.96 -3.40 -4.94
N SER A 141 17.48 -4.15 -3.96
CA SER A 141 17.99 -5.49 -3.62
C SER A 141 17.73 -6.52 -4.72
N GLY A 142 16.75 -6.29 -5.60
CA GLY A 142 16.25 -7.24 -6.57
C GLY A 142 15.13 -8.15 -6.06
N LEU A 143 14.72 -8.03 -4.79
CA LEU A 143 13.55 -8.72 -4.22
C LEU A 143 12.25 -8.14 -4.81
N SER A 144 11.30 -8.99 -5.16
CA SER A 144 10.07 -8.56 -5.81
C SER A 144 9.05 -7.99 -4.83
N THR A 145 8.22 -7.06 -5.32
CA THR A 145 6.99 -6.61 -4.64
C THR A 145 6.11 -7.81 -4.28
N ARG A 146 5.95 -8.76 -5.19
CA ARG A 146 5.08 -9.93 -5.03
C ARG A 146 5.42 -10.75 -3.79
N THR A 147 6.72 -10.97 -3.50
CA THR A 147 7.17 -11.75 -2.34
C THR A 147 6.60 -11.20 -1.03
N GLY A 148 6.56 -9.87 -0.87
CA GLY A 148 5.94 -9.23 0.29
C GLY A 148 4.42 -9.37 0.35
N LEU A 149 3.75 -9.47 -0.82
CA LEU A 149 2.28 -9.58 -0.90
C LEU A 149 1.75 -10.98 -0.56
N GLU A 150 2.56 -12.02 -0.72
CA GLU A 150 2.17 -13.42 -0.44
C GLU A 150 1.83 -13.64 1.05
N ASN A 151 2.40 -12.82 1.92
CA ASN A 151 2.17 -12.86 3.35
C ASN A 151 0.99 -11.97 3.84
N ALA A 152 0.28 -11.30 2.94
CA ALA A 152 -0.81 -10.41 3.33
C ALA A 152 -1.96 -11.18 4.00
N GLY A 153 -2.40 -10.68 5.17
CA GLY A 153 -3.50 -11.28 5.95
C GLY A 153 -3.07 -12.49 6.80
N ILE A 154 -1.78 -12.79 6.90
CA ILE A 154 -1.26 -13.78 7.85
C ILE A 154 -1.21 -13.15 9.24
N GLU A 155 -1.57 -13.91 10.25
CA GLU A 155 -1.42 -13.54 11.66
C GLU A 155 -0.20 -14.26 12.23
N ASN A 156 0.76 -13.50 12.76
CA ASN A 156 1.90 -14.03 13.47
C ASN A 156 2.32 -13.06 14.59
N SER A 157 2.06 -13.44 15.83
CA SER A 157 2.40 -12.65 17.02
C SER A 157 3.62 -13.20 17.78
N GLY A 158 4.30 -14.21 17.23
CA GLY A 158 5.47 -14.83 17.87
C GLY A 158 6.63 -13.86 18.09
N PRO A 159 7.47 -14.08 19.13
CA PRO A 159 8.62 -13.22 19.43
C PRO A 159 9.66 -13.18 18.31
N ASP A 160 9.76 -14.25 17.52
CA ASP A 160 10.73 -14.39 16.43
C ASP A 160 10.10 -14.11 15.05
N ALA A 161 8.92 -13.48 15.01
CA ALA A 161 8.15 -13.32 13.77
C ALA A 161 8.91 -12.57 12.66
N ILE A 162 9.69 -11.52 13.01
CA ILE A 162 10.53 -10.78 12.05
C ILE A 162 11.62 -11.69 11.49
N GLU A 163 12.35 -12.41 12.36
CA GLU A 163 13.39 -13.35 11.92
C GLU A 163 12.82 -14.46 11.03
N GLN A 164 11.67 -15.04 11.40
CA GLN A 164 11.00 -16.07 10.60
C GLN A 164 10.66 -15.59 9.20
N ARG A 165 10.20 -14.33 9.05
CA ARG A 165 9.95 -13.73 7.75
C ARG A 165 11.23 -13.60 6.93
N VAL A 166 12.30 -13.09 7.50
CA VAL A 166 13.59 -12.97 6.80
C VAL A 166 14.16 -14.34 6.44
N ARG A 167 14.05 -15.35 7.31
CA ARG A 167 14.47 -16.74 6.99
C ARG A 167 13.63 -17.37 5.89
N SER A 168 12.35 -17.02 5.77
CA SER A 168 11.50 -17.54 4.69
C SER A 168 11.94 -17.10 3.29
N LEU A 169 12.83 -16.12 3.19
CA LEU A 169 13.39 -15.64 1.92
C LEU A 169 14.40 -16.63 1.30
N GLU A 170 14.86 -17.66 2.01
CA GLU A 170 15.87 -18.62 1.54
C GLU A 170 15.55 -19.24 0.16
N ALA A 171 14.27 -19.50 -0.11
CA ALA A 171 13.82 -20.05 -1.39
C ALA A 171 13.45 -19.00 -2.46
N VAL A 172 13.56 -17.71 -2.13
CA VAL A 172 13.10 -16.62 -3.01
C VAL A 172 14.14 -16.32 -4.08
N GLN A 173 13.68 -16.25 -5.35
CA GLN A 173 14.47 -15.81 -6.49
C GLN A 173 14.37 -14.30 -6.65
N LEU A 174 15.51 -13.65 -6.97
CA LEU A 174 15.51 -12.26 -7.37
C LEU A 174 14.85 -12.08 -8.74
N VAL A 175 14.12 -10.98 -8.92
CA VAL A 175 13.49 -10.62 -10.20
C VAL A 175 14.35 -9.64 -11.01
N HIS A 176 15.31 -8.99 -10.34
CA HIS A 176 16.29 -8.09 -10.96
C HIS A 176 17.69 -8.38 -10.40
N PRO A 177 18.75 -8.09 -11.15
CA PRO A 177 20.10 -8.11 -10.60
C PRO A 177 20.24 -7.12 -9.43
N VAL A 178 21.02 -7.48 -8.42
CA VAL A 178 21.27 -6.66 -7.23
C VAL A 178 21.77 -5.26 -7.64
N GLY A 179 21.17 -4.22 -7.13
CA GLY A 179 21.54 -2.82 -7.36
C GLY A 179 21.11 -2.23 -8.71
N SER A 180 20.41 -2.99 -9.58
CA SER A 180 20.15 -2.56 -10.95
C SER A 180 18.87 -1.75 -11.14
N THR A 181 17.80 -2.06 -10.40
CA THR A 181 16.46 -1.56 -10.67
C THR A 181 15.71 -1.32 -9.36
N TYR A 182 14.94 -0.25 -9.31
CA TYR A 182 13.99 -0.02 -8.22
C TYR A 182 12.81 -1.00 -8.35
N GLU A 183 12.60 -1.78 -7.30
CA GLU A 183 11.45 -2.67 -7.14
C GLU A 183 10.99 -2.62 -5.69
N TYR A 184 9.87 -1.93 -5.40
CA TYR A 184 9.36 -1.78 -4.04
C TYR A 184 9.14 -3.14 -3.38
N SER A 185 9.79 -3.39 -2.25
CA SER A 185 9.78 -4.71 -1.61
C SER A 185 9.62 -4.59 -0.09
N ASN A 186 8.57 -5.21 0.46
CA ASN A 186 8.40 -5.32 1.92
C ASN A 186 9.52 -6.12 2.58
N PRO A 187 9.97 -7.27 2.03
CA PRO A 187 11.11 -8.03 2.53
C PRO A 187 12.38 -7.20 2.78
N ASP A 188 12.63 -6.14 2.03
CA ASP A 188 13.75 -5.25 2.28
C ASP A 188 13.68 -4.65 3.69
N TYR A 189 12.54 -4.13 4.06
CA TYR A 189 12.33 -3.47 5.35
C TYR A 189 12.10 -4.47 6.50
N GLU A 190 11.57 -5.66 6.23
CA GLU A 190 11.59 -6.78 7.19
C GLU A 190 13.04 -7.15 7.56
N THR A 191 13.93 -7.21 6.55
CA THR A 191 15.36 -7.47 6.74
C THR A 191 16.05 -6.34 7.49
N LEU A 192 15.73 -5.08 7.21
CA LEU A 192 16.23 -3.92 7.98
C LEU A 192 15.78 -3.97 9.45
N GLY A 193 14.52 -4.33 9.71
CA GLY A 193 14.02 -4.54 11.06
C GLY A 193 14.80 -5.63 11.82
N GLN A 194 15.15 -6.72 11.14
CA GLN A 194 15.97 -7.79 11.71
C GLN A 194 17.43 -7.33 11.96
N ILE A 195 17.99 -6.48 11.09
CA ILE A 195 19.32 -5.87 11.31
C ILE A 195 19.28 -4.98 12.55
N ILE A 196 18.22 -4.17 12.74
CA ILE A 196 18.07 -3.35 13.95
C ILE A 196 18.12 -4.24 15.19
N GLN A 197 17.35 -5.33 15.24
CA GLN A 197 17.35 -6.26 16.38
C GLN A 197 18.75 -6.86 16.64
N GLN A 198 19.37 -7.36 15.58
CA GLN A 198 20.67 -8.05 15.69
C GLN A 198 21.79 -7.13 16.16
N VAL A 199 21.84 -5.90 15.65
CA VAL A 199 22.92 -4.94 15.92
C VAL A 199 22.74 -4.27 17.28
N SER A 200 21.51 -3.89 17.63
CA SER A 200 21.22 -3.22 18.90
C SER A 200 21.14 -4.18 20.09
N GLY A 201 20.88 -5.47 19.84
CA GLY A 201 20.60 -6.45 20.90
C GLY A 201 19.23 -6.27 21.57
N GLN A 202 18.38 -5.40 21.02
CA GLN A 202 17.02 -5.11 21.51
C GLN A 202 15.98 -5.69 20.55
N SER A 203 14.73 -5.89 21.02
CA SER A 203 13.62 -6.12 20.08
C SER A 203 13.37 -4.87 19.24
N TYR A 204 12.81 -5.04 18.04
CA TYR A 204 12.47 -3.91 17.18
C TYR A 204 11.57 -2.90 17.90
N GLU A 205 10.58 -3.37 18.63
CA GLU A 205 9.65 -2.56 19.41
C GLU A 205 10.37 -1.73 20.47
N THR A 206 11.27 -2.37 21.23
CA THR A 206 12.04 -1.68 22.28
C THR A 206 12.93 -0.62 21.68
N TYR A 207 13.65 -0.94 20.60
CA TYR A 207 14.50 0.02 19.92
C TYR A 207 13.69 1.23 19.41
N MET A 208 12.58 0.99 18.72
CA MET A 208 11.72 2.07 18.21
C MET A 208 11.17 2.92 19.34
N GLN A 209 10.71 2.31 20.43
CA GLN A 209 10.19 3.03 21.58
C GLN A 209 11.24 3.93 22.24
N GLU A 210 12.47 3.43 22.41
CA GLU A 210 13.53 4.15 23.14
C GLU A 210 14.22 5.20 22.29
N HIS A 211 14.44 4.91 21.00
CA HIS A 211 15.30 5.74 20.13
C HIS A 211 14.52 6.59 19.10
N VAL A 212 13.22 6.29 18.88
CA VAL A 212 12.40 7.05 17.93
C VAL A 212 11.19 7.67 18.64
N PHE A 213 10.30 6.85 19.23
CA PHE A 213 9.02 7.35 19.71
C PHE A 213 9.13 8.23 20.95
N ARG A 214 9.87 7.79 21.97
CA ARG A 214 10.05 8.57 23.20
C ARG A 214 10.76 9.90 22.97
N PRO A 215 11.89 9.97 22.22
CA PRO A 215 12.55 11.25 21.92
C PRO A 215 11.66 12.24 21.15
N LEU A 216 10.71 11.72 20.35
CA LEU A 216 9.73 12.52 19.59
C LEU A 216 8.44 12.79 20.38
N ALA A 217 8.35 12.42 21.65
CA ALA A 217 7.14 12.53 22.46
C ALA A 217 5.90 11.88 21.82
N MET A 218 6.08 10.78 21.07
CA MET A 218 5.02 10.03 20.39
C MET A 218 4.31 9.09 21.38
N SER A 219 3.48 9.66 22.24
CA SER A 219 2.83 8.97 23.37
C SER A 219 1.62 8.12 23.00
N GLN A 220 1.06 8.33 21.82
CA GLN A 220 -0.05 7.59 21.24
C GLN A 220 0.42 6.74 20.05
N THR A 221 1.62 6.14 20.20
CA THR A 221 2.24 5.27 19.19
C THR A 221 2.52 3.89 19.78
N PHE A 222 1.99 2.86 19.12
CA PHE A 222 1.96 1.49 19.62
C PHE A 222 2.48 0.51 18.58
N THR A 223 3.14 -0.55 19.05
CA THR A 223 3.67 -1.67 18.26
C THR A 223 2.95 -2.98 18.55
N SER A 224 1.96 -2.96 19.45
CA SER A 224 1.06 -4.06 19.78
C SER A 224 -0.39 -3.67 19.48
N LYS A 225 -1.12 -4.54 18.75
CA LYS A 225 -2.51 -4.28 18.40
C LYS A 225 -3.40 -4.20 19.64
N SER A 226 -3.19 -5.07 20.63
CA SER A 226 -3.94 -5.04 21.88
C SER A 226 -3.76 -3.71 22.62
N GLU A 227 -2.53 -3.21 22.69
CA GLU A 227 -2.24 -1.92 23.32
C GLU A 227 -2.89 -0.76 22.52
N GLY A 228 -2.80 -0.78 21.20
CA GLY A 228 -3.51 0.20 20.37
C GLY A 228 -5.03 0.18 20.55
N GLU A 229 -5.63 -1.00 20.65
CA GLU A 229 -7.07 -1.16 20.91
C GLU A 229 -7.48 -0.65 22.30
N GLU A 230 -6.68 -0.90 23.34
CA GLU A 230 -6.87 -0.35 24.70
C GLU A 230 -6.83 1.20 24.72
N HIS A 231 -6.02 1.80 23.82
CA HIS A 231 -5.90 3.25 23.66
C HIS A 231 -6.82 3.82 22.57
N GLY A 232 -7.79 3.05 22.09
CA GLY A 232 -8.84 3.53 21.20
C GLY A 232 -8.41 3.56 19.72
N LEU A 233 -7.66 2.58 19.25
CA LEU A 233 -7.38 2.38 17.82
C LEU A 233 -8.66 2.54 17.00
N ALA A 234 -8.60 3.27 15.91
CA ALA A 234 -9.71 3.41 15.00
C ALA A 234 -10.08 2.06 14.37
N THR A 235 -11.38 1.80 14.19
CA THR A 235 -11.84 0.66 13.40
C THR A 235 -11.56 0.93 11.93
N GLY A 236 -10.88 0.00 11.26
CA GLY A 236 -10.64 0.06 9.83
C GLY A 236 -11.87 -0.33 9.00
N TYR A 237 -11.98 0.21 7.79
CA TYR A 237 -13.09 -0.08 6.87
C TYR A 237 -12.55 -0.45 5.49
N ARG A 238 -13.08 -1.53 4.91
CA ARG A 238 -12.83 -1.89 3.52
C ARG A 238 -14.01 -1.53 2.62
N TYR A 239 -13.74 -1.12 1.40
CA TYR A 239 -14.83 -0.88 0.46
C TYR A 239 -15.36 -2.19 -0.12
N TRP A 240 -16.69 -2.35 -0.06
CA TRP A 240 -17.47 -3.33 -0.78
C TRP A 240 -18.42 -2.62 -1.73
N PHE A 241 -18.17 -2.72 -3.02
CA PHE A 241 -18.95 -2.03 -4.07
C PHE A 241 -19.17 -0.53 -3.77
N GLY A 242 -18.11 0.13 -3.29
CA GLY A 242 -18.12 1.56 -2.98
C GLY A 242 -18.75 1.94 -1.63
N LEU A 243 -19.03 0.96 -0.75
CA LEU A 243 -19.50 1.17 0.60
C LEU A 243 -18.41 0.78 1.61
N PRO A 244 -18.06 1.62 2.58
CA PRO A 244 -17.12 1.26 3.65
C PRO A 244 -17.81 0.28 4.62
N VAL A 245 -17.17 -0.87 4.84
CA VAL A 245 -17.63 -1.94 5.75
C VAL A 245 -16.56 -2.19 6.79
N PRO A 246 -16.89 -2.20 8.10
CA PRO A 246 -15.94 -2.45 9.16
C PRO A 246 -15.16 -3.74 8.92
N PHE A 247 -13.87 -3.68 9.17
CA PHE A 247 -12.96 -4.80 9.01
C PHE A 247 -11.97 -4.86 10.17
N ASN A 248 -11.70 -6.05 10.65
CA ASN A 248 -10.69 -6.30 11.66
C ASN A 248 -9.55 -7.09 11.01
N ALA A 249 -8.50 -6.39 10.59
CA ALA A 249 -7.33 -7.01 9.97
C ALA A 249 -6.55 -7.87 10.99
N ALA A 250 -6.03 -9.00 10.52
CA ALA A 250 -5.04 -9.77 11.26
C ALA A 250 -3.79 -8.91 11.51
N PHE A 251 -3.18 -9.07 12.69
CA PHE A 251 -1.95 -8.38 13.05
C PHE A 251 -0.76 -9.33 12.88
N ASP A 252 0.24 -8.86 12.18
CA ASP A 252 1.46 -9.61 11.94
C ASP A 252 2.68 -8.86 12.49
N ARG A 253 3.22 -9.36 13.59
CA ARG A 253 4.43 -8.81 14.20
C ARG A 253 5.65 -8.91 13.27
N GLY A 254 5.68 -9.94 12.39
CA GLY A 254 6.73 -10.07 11.39
C GLY A 254 6.78 -8.93 10.37
N ALA A 255 5.64 -8.28 10.13
CA ALA A 255 5.53 -7.12 9.27
C ALA A 255 5.65 -5.77 10.02
N LEU A 256 5.96 -5.78 11.31
CA LEU A 256 6.03 -4.57 12.13
C LEU A 256 6.99 -3.51 11.54
N PRO A 257 8.19 -3.83 11.03
CA PRO A 257 9.08 -2.84 10.41
C PRO A 257 8.54 -2.21 9.12
N VAL A 258 7.43 -2.73 8.61
CA VAL A 258 6.91 -2.44 7.26
C VAL A 258 5.60 -1.66 7.30
N CYS A 259 4.65 -2.02 8.22
CA CYS A 259 3.27 -1.53 8.09
C CYS A 259 2.44 -1.50 9.38
N CYS A 260 2.93 -2.05 10.47
CA CYS A 260 2.03 -2.41 11.56
C CYS A 260 2.21 -1.55 12.82
N VAL A 261 2.92 -0.43 12.74
CA VAL A 261 2.92 0.61 13.78
C VAL A 261 1.57 1.34 13.74
N MET A 262 1.02 1.61 14.90
CA MET A 262 -0.18 2.42 15.09
C MET A 262 0.23 3.74 15.73
N ALA A 263 -0.29 4.87 15.24
CA ALA A 263 0.00 6.17 15.83
C ALA A 263 -1.16 7.16 15.61
N SER A 264 -1.19 8.18 16.46
CA SER A 264 -2.04 9.34 16.28
C SER A 264 -1.48 10.30 15.23
N VAL A 265 -2.33 11.19 14.68
CA VAL A 265 -1.86 12.20 13.72
C VAL A 265 -0.93 13.22 14.38
N GLU A 266 -1.11 13.50 15.67
CA GLU A 266 -0.23 14.36 16.45
C GLU A 266 1.18 13.75 16.56
N ASP A 267 1.27 12.44 16.87
CA ASP A 267 2.55 11.74 16.95
C ASP A 267 3.27 11.68 15.59
N VAL A 268 2.53 11.43 14.50
CA VAL A 268 3.12 11.45 13.15
C VAL A 268 3.55 12.88 12.76
N ALA A 269 2.87 13.94 13.23
CA ALA A 269 3.34 15.31 13.06
C ALA A 269 4.66 15.55 13.80
N HIS A 270 4.83 15.02 15.02
CA HIS A 270 6.12 15.03 15.74
C HIS A 270 7.22 14.35 14.94
N PHE A 271 6.90 13.21 14.29
CA PHE A 271 7.85 12.51 13.40
C PHE A 271 8.25 13.34 12.18
N LEU A 272 7.38 14.20 11.62
CA LEU A 272 7.73 15.06 10.48
C LEU A 272 8.65 16.23 10.87
N ILE A 273 8.58 16.74 12.09
CA ILE A 273 9.37 17.91 12.52
C ILE A 273 10.86 17.72 12.30
N PRO A 274 11.53 16.63 12.69
CA PRO A 274 12.96 16.45 12.41
C PRO A 274 13.32 16.50 10.92
N HIS A 275 12.44 16.00 10.04
CA HIS A 275 12.67 16.04 8.59
C HIS A 275 12.64 17.49 8.03
N LEU A 276 11.94 18.39 8.70
CA LEU A 276 11.86 19.81 8.37
C LEU A 276 12.85 20.66 9.17
N ASN A 277 13.47 20.09 10.21
CA ASN A 277 14.29 20.81 11.19
C ASN A 277 15.66 20.16 11.41
N GLU A 278 16.28 19.70 10.30
CA GLU A 278 17.66 19.19 10.29
C GLU A 278 17.93 18.11 11.34
N GLY A 279 16.99 17.18 11.54
CA GLY A 279 17.08 16.05 12.44
C GLY A 279 16.72 16.35 13.90
N ARG A 280 16.19 17.54 14.24
CA ARG A 280 15.91 17.95 15.61
C ARG A 280 14.42 18.05 15.93
N PHE A 281 14.08 17.65 17.15
CA PHE A 281 12.78 17.86 17.76
C PHE A 281 12.95 18.36 19.18
N GLY A 282 12.64 19.65 19.45
CA GLY A 282 12.95 20.29 20.71
C GLY A 282 14.46 20.19 21.01
N ASP A 283 14.79 19.65 22.19
CA ASP A 283 16.17 19.40 22.62
C ASP A 283 16.74 18.06 22.09
N ALA A 284 15.90 17.18 21.53
CA ALA A 284 16.34 15.89 21.01
C ALA A 284 16.91 16.04 19.58
N THR A 285 17.99 15.31 19.31
CA THR A 285 18.58 15.15 17.97
C THR A 285 18.42 13.69 17.57
N LEU A 286 17.61 13.42 16.55
CA LEU A 286 17.33 12.06 16.04
C LEU A 286 18.44 11.60 15.07
N LEU A 287 18.90 12.53 14.23
CA LEU A 287 20.02 12.39 13.30
C LEU A 287 20.76 13.72 13.22
N SER A 288 22.03 13.68 12.82
CA SER A 288 22.74 14.89 12.43
C SER A 288 22.09 15.53 11.18
N PRO A 289 22.34 16.83 10.90
CA PRO A 289 21.90 17.44 9.64
C PRO A 289 22.35 16.66 8.40
N GLN A 290 23.56 16.12 8.43
CA GLN A 290 24.13 15.29 7.35
C GLN A 290 23.40 13.94 7.22
N GLY A 291 23.08 13.28 8.33
CA GLY A 291 22.31 12.02 8.32
C GLY A 291 20.89 12.23 7.81
N MET A 292 20.23 13.32 8.19
CA MET A 292 18.90 13.66 7.68
C MET A 292 18.94 14.00 6.18
N ALA A 293 19.97 14.73 5.72
CA ALA A 293 20.16 15.00 4.30
C ALA A 293 20.41 13.72 3.49
N GLU A 294 21.19 12.76 4.04
CA GLU A 294 21.42 11.45 3.39
C GLU A 294 20.12 10.62 3.35
N LEU A 295 19.33 10.61 4.44
CA LEU A 295 18.05 9.91 4.49
C LEU A 295 17.07 10.40 3.41
N LEU A 296 17.03 11.70 3.17
CA LEU A 296 16.14 12.33 2.19
C LEU A 296 16.77 12.46 0.78
N ARG A 297 18.03 12.03 0.58
CA ARG A 297 18.73 12.20 -0.68
C ARG A 297 18.14 11.28 -1.77
N PRO A 298 17.55 11.84 -2.85
CA PRO A 298 17.05 11.03 -3.96
C PRO A 298 18.23 10.37 -4.68
N ALA A 299 18.22 9.04 -4.81
CA ALA A 299 19.31 8.29 -5.41
C ALA A 299 18.87 7.32 -6.51
N VAL A 300 17.59 6.98 -6.56
CA VAL A 300 17.08 6.00 -7.52
C VAL A 300 15.88 6.62 -8.25
N ARG A 301 15.82 6.42 -9.57
CA ARG A 301 14.66 6.81 -10.39
C ARG A 301 13.74 5.62 -10.57
N LYS A 302 12.44 5.81 -10.41
CA LYS A 302 11.46 4.79 -10.77
C LYS A 302 11.39 4.65 -12.30
N ALA A 303 11.27 3.41 -12.77
CA ALA A 303 11.08 3.14 -14.18
C ALA A 303 9.82 3.85 -14.69
N ASP A 304 9.88 4.39 -15.92
CA ASP A 304 8.76 5.06 -16.61
C ASP A 304 8.10 6.21 -15.81
N SER A 305 8.85 6.85 -14.90
CA SER A 305 8.38 7.95 -14.06
C SER A 305 9.46 9.03 -13.90
N GLU A 306 9.03 10.27 -13.68
CA GLU A 306 9.91 11.36 -13.24
C GLU A 306 10.19 11.30 -11.73
N GLU A 307 9.49 10.44 -10.99
CA GLU A 307 9.68 10.27 -9.56
C GLU A 307 11.04 9.67 -9.25
N THR A 308 11.77 10.31 -8.33
CA THR A 308 12.98 9.76 -7.74
C THR A 308 12.72 9.31 -6.30
N TYR A 309 13.54 8.40 -5.81
CA TYR A 309 13.31 7.73 -4.53
C TYR A 309 14.53 7.86 -3.62
N ALA A 310 14.27 8.19 -2.36
CA ALA A 310 15.23 8.17 -1.26
C ALA A 310 15.01 6.94 -0.37
N MET A 311 15.40 6.97 0.88
CA MET A 311 15.17 5.87 1.85
C MET A 311 13.69 5.86 2.27
N ASP A 312 12.87 5.25 1.45
CA ASP A 312 11.41 5.12 1.52
C ASP A 312 10.62 6.45 1.42
N TRP A 313 11.23 7.47 0.81
CA TRP A 313 10.58 8.72 0.45
C TRP A 313 10.60 8.93 -1.07
N GLY A 314 9.45 9.22 -1.65
CA GLY A 314 9.31 9.57 -3.07
C GLY A 314 9.42 11.07 -3.28
N HIS A 315 10.24 11.51 -4.23
CA HIS A 315 10.37 12.90 -4.65
C HIS A 315 9.59 13.12 -5.94
N VAL A 316 8.61 13.98 -5.89
CA VAL A 316 7.72 14.30 -7.03
C VAL A 316 7.56 15.81 -7.17
N THR A 317 7.22 16.26 -8.38
CA THR A 317 6.79 17.64 -8.60
C THR A 317 5.35 17.63 -9.10
N ILE A 318 4.44 18.28 -8.37
CA ILE A 318 3.02 18.33 -8.71
C ILE A 318 2.63 19.79 -8.96
N ASP A 319 2.24 20.10 -10.19
CA ASP A 319 1.91 21.47 -10.65
C ASP A 319 2.98 22.50 -10.22
N GLY A 320 4.26 22.17 -10.46
CA GLY A 320 5.39 23.03 -10.18
C GLY A 320 5.83 23.07 -8.71
N VAL A 321 5.17 22.36 -7.79
CA VAL A 321 5.55 22.28 -6.37
C VAL A 321 6.35 21.01 -6.12
N PRO A 322 7.64 21.09 -5.73
CA PRO A 322 8.40 19.94 -5.28
C PRO A 322 7.86 19.43 -3.95
N MET A 323 7.62 18.13 -3.88
CA MET A 323 7.10 17.44 -2.69
C MET A 323 7.92 16.19 -2.43
N ILE A 324 8.14 15.88 -1.16
CA ILE A 324 8.68 14.59 -0.70
C ILE A 324 7.55 13.88 0.00
N MET A 325 7.18 12.69 -0.47
CA MET A 325 5.94 12.04 -0.06
C MET A 325 6.17 10.60 0.35
N LYS A 326 5.37 10.16 1.32
CA LYS A 326 5.20 8.73 1.64
C LYS A 326 3.74 8.41 1.86
N GLY A 327 3.25 7.43 1.12
CA GLY A 327 1.92 6.84 1.31
C GLY A 327 1.99 5.48 1.99
N GLY A 328 0.94 5.16 2.73
CA GLY A 328 0.71 3.86 3.34
C GLY A 328 -0.65 3.31 2.96
N ASP A 329 -0.69 2.04 2.57
CA ASP A 329 -1.87 1.32 2.12
C ASP A 329 -2.00 -0.01 2.85
N LEU A 330 -3.05 -0.15 3.68
CA LEU A 330 -3.61 -1.41 4.12
C LEU A 330 -5.00 -1.58 3.50
N ALA A 331 -5.60 -2.73 3.69
CA ALA A 331 -6.94 -3.00 3.16
C ALA A 331 -8.00 -2.04 3.71
N ASP A 332 -7.76 -1.51 4.90
CA ASP A 332 -8.70 -0.80 5.75
C ASP A 332 -8.18 0.54 6.31
N PHE A 333 -6.91 0.90 6.01
CA PHE A 333 -6.31 2.19 6.38
C PHE A 333 -5.54 2.79 5.21
N LYS A 334 -5.64 4.10 5.06
CA LYS A 334 -4.84 4.91 4.16
C LYS A 334 -4.16 6.02 4.92
N THR A 335 -2.85 6.12 4.78
CA THR A 335 -2.05 7.13 5.46
C THR A 335 -1.15 7.85 4.48
N GLN A 336 -0.87 9.11 4.71
CA GLN A 336 0.02 9.88 3.84
C GLN A 336 0.76 10.96 4.62
N MET A 337 2.04 11.10 4.29
CA MET A 337 2.91 12.19 4.72
C MET A 337 3.39 12.95 3.48
N VAL A 338 3.39 14.26 3.57
CA VAL A 338 3.93 15.17 2.55
C VAL A 338 4.84 16.18 3.23
N LEU A 339 6.05 16.34 2.70
CA LEU A 339 6.96 17.40 3.05
C LEU A 339 7.08 18.33 1.83
N VAL A 340 6.98 19.63 2.06
CA VAL A 340 7.25 20.67 1.06
C VAL A 340 8.46 21.45 1.53
N PRO A 341 9.65 21.23 0.92
CA PRO A 341 10.89 21.88 1.36
C PRO A 341 10.78 23.40 1.38
N ASP A 342 10.18 23.97 0.33
CA ASP A 342 9.89 25.40 0.27
C ASP A 342 8.82 25.77 1.31
N GLY A 343 9.17 26.65 2.26
CA GLY A 343 8.29 27.01 3.37
C GLY A 343 8.28 26.03 4.54
N ARG A 344 9.00 24.90 4.43
CA ARG A 344 9.16 23.88 5.48
C ARG A 344 7.81 23.35 5.99
N TRP A 345 6.90 23.00 5.06
CA TRP A 345 5.60 22.45 5.41
C TRP A 345 5.63 20.92 5.52
N GLY A 346 4.89 20.41 6.49
CA GLY A 346 4.60 18.99 6.66
C GLY A 346 3.10 18.77 6.78
N ILE A 347 2.56 17.84 6.03
CA ILE A 347 1.14 17.47 6.05
C ILE A 347 1.01 15.98 6.33
N VAL A 348 0.15 15.60 7.27
CA VAL A 348 -0.20 14.22 7.58
C VAL A 348 -1.70 14.03 7.42
N THR A 349 -2.10 12.98 6.74
CA THR A 349 -3.49 12.49 6.73
C THR A 349 -3.52 11.02 7.11
N LEU A 350 -4.34 10.67 8.10
CA LEU A 350 -4.61 9.31 8.54
C LEU A 350 -6.10 9.03 8.33
N MET A 351 -6.43 7.96 7.60
CA MET A 351 -7.81 7.58 7.28
C MET A 351 -8.06 6.13 7.68
N ASN A 352 -9.18 5.86 8.32
CA ASN A 352 -9.60 4.51 8.70
C ASN A 352 -10.32 3.77 7.57
N THR A 353 -10.00 4.05 6.35
CA THR A 353 -10.49 3.33 5.17
C THR A 353 -9.53 3.44 4.01
N ASN A 354 -9.58 2.47 3.08
CA ASN A 354 -8.83 2.51 1.84
C ASN A 354 -9.62 1.90 0.69
N ASP A 355 -9.74 2.63 -0.43
CA ASP A 355 -10.24 2.10 -1.71
C ASP A 355 -9.06 1.78 -2.64
N SER A 356 -8.28 0.75 -2.24
CA SER A 356 -7.07 0.34 -2.96
C SER A 356 -7.35 -0.02 -4.42
N LEU A 357 -8.49 -0.66 -4.72
CA LEU A 357 -8.87 -0.99 -6.10
C LEU A 357 -9.03 0.28 -6.94
N SER A 358 -9.73 1.28 -6.41
CA SER A 358 -9.92 2.56 -7.10
C SER A 358 -8.59 3.26 -7.34
N THR A 359 -7.72 3.31 -6.33
CA THR A 359 -6.38 3.91 -6.45
C THR A 359 -5.52 3.19 -7.48
N THR A 360 -5.48 1.86 -7.46
CA THR A 360 -4.72 1.04 -8.43
C THR A 360 -5.22 1.24 -9.86
N LEU A 361 -6.51 1.52 -10.06
CA LEU A 361 -7.13 1.73 -11.36
C LEU A 361 -7.24 3.21 -11.77
N GLY A 362 -6.47 4.09 -11.12
CA GLY A 362 -6.31 5.48 -11.52
C GLY A 362 -7.34 6.47 -10.98
N ASP A 363 -8.16 6.08 -9.99
CA ASP A 363 -8.96 7.03 -9.21
C ASP A 363 -8.15 7.50 -8.00
N LEU A 364 -7.49 8.63 -8.14
CA LEU A 364 -6.54 9.15 -7.15
C LEU A 364 -7.15 10.18 -6.18
N ARG A 365 -8.47 10.33 -6.12
CA ARG A 365 -9.12 11.35 -5.27
C ARG A 365 -8.76 11.21 -3.78
N ILE A 366 -8.68 10.00 -3.25
CA ILE A 366 -8.23 9.77 -1.86
C ILE A 366 -6.74 10.13 -1.69
N PRO A 367 -5.80 9.62 -2.51
CA PRO A 367 -4.39 10.01 -2.44
C PRO A 367 -4.13 11.51 -2.62
N PHE A 368 -5.02 12.24 -3.29
CA PHE A 368 -4.88 13.67 -3.54
C PHE A 368 -5.32 14.57 -2.37
N ILE A 369 -5.91 14.03 -1.31
CA ILE A 369 -6.37 14.85 -0.17
C ILE A 369 -5.23 15.70 0.41
N PRO A 370 -4.05 15.15 0.79
CA PRO A 370 -2.95 15.98 1.32
C PRO A 370 -2.36 16.93 0.27
N ILE A 371 -2.42 16.58 -1.02
CA ILE A 371 -1.99 17.46 -2.11
C ILE A 371 -2.90 18.69 -2.19
N GLY A 372 -4.22 18.50 -2.10
CA GLY A 372 -5.17 19.59 -2.05
C GLY A 372 -4.98 20.50 -0.83
N VAL A 373 -4.74 19.91 0.35
CA VAL A 373 -4.38 20.66 1.55
C VAL A 373 -3.10 21.47 1.34
N THR A 374 -2.06 20.85 0.74
CA THR A 374 -0.80 21.55 0.41
C THR A 374 -1.06 22.75 -0.51
N LYS A 375 -1.89 22.60 -1.54
CA LYS A 375 -2.20 23.68 -2.47
C LYS A 375 -2.93 24.85 -1.80
N ILE A 376 -3.88 24.55 -0.89
CA ILE A 376 -4.56 25.58 -0.09
C ILE A 376 -3.56 26.33 0.79
N LEU A 377 -2.65 25.61 1.47
CA LEU A 377 -1.60 26.21 2.30
C LEU A 377 -0.67 27.16 1.52
N LEU A 378 -0.46 26.89 0.23
CA LEU A 378 0.38 27.67 -0.66
C LEU A 378 -0.39 28.76 -1.43
N ASP A 379 -1.67 28.98 -1.10
CA ASP A 379 -2.57 29.90 -1.83
C ASP A 379 -2.61 29.61 -3.35
N GLN A 380 -2.65 28.31 -3.69
CA GLN A 380 -2.68 27.83 -5.07
C GLN A 380 -4.00 27.13 -5.39
N PRO A 381 -4.44 27.14 -6.64
CA PRO A 381 -5.61 26.38 -7.05
C PRO A 381 -5.44 24.89 -6.74
N VAL A 382 -6.48 24.27 -6.13
CA VAL A 382 -6.48 22.84 -5.88
C VAL A 382 -6.69 22.10 -7.21
N PRO A 383 -5.76 21.23 -7.63
CA PRO A 383 -5.91 20.50 -8.88
C PRO A 383 -7.06 19.51 -8.80
N ALA A 384 -7.71 19.26 -9.94
CA ALA A 384 -8.64 18.17 -10.04
C ALA A 384 -7.90 16.84 -9.88
N ALA A 385 -8.28 16.05 -8.87
CA ALA A 385 -7.70 14.73 -8.70
C ALA A 385 -8.02 13.84 -9.91
N PRO A 386 -7.05 13.04 -10.42
CA PRO A 386 -7.33 12.07 -11.46
C PRO A 386 -8.48 11.14 -11.07
N THR A 387 -9.42 10.94 -12.00
CA THR A 387 -10.57 10.05 -11.81
C THR A 387 -10.57 8.97 -12.87
N SER A 388 -11.16 7.82 -12.55
CA SER A 388 -11.25 6.68 -13.46
C SER A 388 -12.60 6.00 -13.35
N VAL A 389 -13.13 5.53 -14.47
CA VAL A 389 -14.31 4.66 -14.52
C VAL A 389 -13.94 3.17 -14.35
N MET A 390 -12.65 2.85 -14.45
CA MET A 390 -12.15 1.46 -14.38
C MET A 390 -12.57 0.73 -13.10
N PRO A 391 -12.56 1.34 -11.89
CA PRO A 391 -13.03 0.66 -10.69
C PRO A 391 -14.46 0.11 -10.83
N SER A 392 -15.36 0.89 -11.43
CA SER A 392 -16.75 0.44 -11.66
C SER A 392 -16.83 -0.70 -12.67
N ILE A 393 -15.99 -0.68 -13.71
CA ILE A 393 -15.90 -1.75 -14.71
C ILE A 393 -15.36 -3.03 -14.06
N TYR A 394 -14.26 -2.95 -13.30
CA TYR A 394 -13.64 -4.09 -12.62
C TYR A 394 -14.55 -4.69 -11.56
N ARG A 395 -15.41 -3.91 -10.91
CA ARG A 395 -16.45 -4.40 -10.00
C ARG A 395 -17.64 -5.00 -10.74
N GLY A 396 -18.05 -4.40 -11.84
CA GLY A 396 -19.27 -4.77 -12.59
C GLY A 396 -19.11 -6.01 -13.45
N ILE A 397 -17.99 -6.16 -14.17
CA ILE A 397 -17.75 -7.30 -15.08
C ILE A 397 -17.81 -8.64 -14.35
N PRO A 398 -17.11 -8.87 -13.22
CA PRO A 398 -17.21 -10.15 -12.50
C PRO A 398 -18.63 -10.47 -12.03
N VAL A 399 -19.37 -9.46 -11.55
CA VAL A 399 -20.78 -9.66 -11.15
C VAL A 399 -21.64 -10.07 -12.34
N LEU A 400 -21.47 -9.41 -13.49
CA LEU A 400 -22.17 -9.79 -14.73
C LEU A 400 -21.86 -11.23 -15.15
N ILE A 401 -20.59 -11.64 -15.09
CA ILE A 401 -20.17 -13.02 -15.40
C ILE A 401 -20.84 -14.02 -14.46
N ILE A 402 -20.89 -13.75 -13.15
CA ILE A 402 -21.58 -14.60 -12.17
C ILE A 402 -23.06 -14.75 -12.52
N VAL A 403 -23.74 -13.63 -12.84
CA VAL A 403 -25.16 -13.67 -13.25
C VAL A 403 -25.35 -14.53 -14.49
N LEU A 404 -24.49 -14.37 -15.51
CA LEU A 404 -24.55 -15.17 -16.73
C LEU A 404 -24.26 -16.66 -16.47
N GLN A 405 -23.34 -17.00 -15.58
CA GLN A 405 -23.08 -18.37 -15.14
C GLN A 405 -24.32 -18.97 -14.46
N LEU A 406 -24.93 -18.25 -13.52
CA LEU A 406 -26.15 -18.71 -12.83
C LEU A 406 -27.32 -18.93 -13.80
N LEU A 407 -27.53 -18.02 -14.74
CA LEU A 407 -28.54 -18.17 -15.80
C LEU A 407 -28.22 -19.39 -16.69
N GLY A 408 -26.97 -19.60 -17.05
CA GLY A 408 -26.51 -20.78 -17.79
C GLY A 408 -26.75 -22.09 -17.03
N MET A 409 -26.54 -22.10 -15.72
CA MET A 409 -26.85 -23.24 -14.84
C MET A 409 -28.35 -23.55 -14.84
N LEU A 410 -29.18 -22.52 -14.64
CA LEU A 410 -30.66 -22.68 -14.68
C LEU A 410 -31.13 -23.21 -16.04
N TRP A 411 -30.60 -22.68 -17.12
CA TRP A 411 -30.90 -23.15 -18.47
C TRP A 411 -30.48 -24.61 -18.69
N SER A 412 -29.31 -25.00 -18.22
CA SER A 412 -28.79 -26.37 -18.28
C SER A 412 -29.69 -27.33 -17.50
N ILE A 413 -30.10 -26.96 -16.27
CA ILE A 413 -31.04 -27.77 -15.47
C ILE A 413 -32.39 -27.90 -16.17
N ALA A 414 -32.93 -26.80 -16.71
CA ALA A 414 -34.19 -26.84 -17.45
C ALA A 414 -34.11 -27.77 -18.71
N THR A 415 -32.97 -27.73 -19.40
CA THR A 415 -32.71 -28.58 -20.56
C THR A 415 -32.68 -30.06 -20.16
N LEU A 416 -31.98 -30.42 -19.06
CA LEU A 416 -31.96 -31.78 -18.55
C LEU A 416 -33.35 -32.29 -18.14
N ARG A 417 -34.14 -31.48 -17.42
CA ARG A 417 -35.52 -31.79 -17.05
C ARG A 417 -36.39 -32.06 -18.29
N ARG A 418 -36.25 -31.21 -19.34
CA ARG A 418 -36.96 -31.45 -20.62
C ARG A 418 -36.55 -32.77 -21.28
N TRP A 419 -35.30 -33.14 -21.25
CA TRP A 419 -34.82 -34.41 -21.81
C TRP A 419 -35.28 -35.64 -20.99
N GLN A 420 -35.45 -35.47 -19.67
CA GLN A 420 -36.02 -36.52 -18.81
C GLN A 420 -37.52 -36.72 -19.07
N SER A 421 -38.29 -35.63 -19.20
CA SER A 421 -39.73 -35.71 -19.44
C SER A 421 -40.11 -36.02 -20.91
N SER A 422 -39.22 -35.78 -21.86
CA SER A 422 -39.48 -36.02 -23.30
C SER A 422 -38.18 -36.51 -23.95
N PRO A 423 -37.89 -37.86 -23.87
CA PRO A 423 -36.67 -38.44 -24.43
C PRO A 423 -36.41 -38.18 -25.90
N ASP A 424 -37.49 -38.02 -26.69
CA ASP A 424 -37.42 -37.75 -28.13
C ASP A 424 -36.79 -36.38 -28.46
N ARG A 425 -36.76 -35.46 -27.51
CA ARG A 425 -36.16 -34.16 -27.66
C ARG A 425 -34.64 -34.16 -27.38
N ARG A 426 -34.06 -35.29 -27.03
CA ARG A 426 -32.59 -35.39 -26.83
C ARG A 426 -31.89 -35.31 -28.18
N PRO A 427 -30.81 -34.53 -28.30
CA PRO A 427 -29.97 -34.55 -29.48
C PRO A 427 -29.45 -35.96 -29.76
N ARG A 428 -29.72 -36.47 -30.96
CA ARG A 428 -29.23 -37.81 -31.37
C ARG A 428 -27.90 -37.74 -32.11
N SER A 429 -27.51 -36.56 -32.58
CA SER A 429 -26.23 -36.34 -33.29
C SER A 429 -25.11 -36.03 -32.31
N PHE A 430 -23.89 -36.46 -32.64
CA PHE A 430 -22.67 -36.08 -31.91
C PHE A 430 -22.54 -34.54 -31.77
N TRP A 431 -22.75 -33.79 -32.83
CA TRP A 431 -22.67 -32.33 -32.82
C TRP A 431 -23.75 -31.68 -31.95
N GLY A 432 -24.97 -32.23 -31.94
CA GLY A 432 -26.03 -31.77 -31.05
C GLY A 432 -25.69 -31.95 -29.59
N MET A 433 -25.13 -33.13 -29.22
CA MET A 433 -24.64 -33.39 -27.85
C MET A 433 -23.45 -32.52 -27.49
N ALA A 434 -22.48 -32.38 -28.39
CA ALA A 434 -21.32 -31.51 -28.19
C ALA A 434 -21.75 -30.05 -27.93
N TRP A 435 -22.76 -29.55 -28.65
CA TRP A 435 -23.28 -28.19 -28.43
C TRP A 435 -23.98 -28.02 -27.08
N HIS A 436 -24.85 -28.93 -26.70
CA HIS A 436 -25.66 -28.81 -25.48
C HIS A 436 -24.93 -29.22 -24.20
N VAL A 437 -23.92 -30.08 -24.30
CA VAL A 437 -23.16 -30.59 -23.16
C VAL A 437 -21.72 -30.06 -23.16
N GLY A 438 -21.05 -30.15 -24.29
CA GLY A 438 -19.64 -29.76 -24.41
C GLY A 438 -19.43 -28.25 -24.27
N THR A 439 -20.26 -27.44 -24.94
CA THR A 439 -20.10 -25.97 -24.88
C THR A 439 -20.25 -25.42 -23.46
N PRO A 440 -21.31 -25.72 -22.67
CA PRO A 440 -21.41 -25.27 -21.28
C PRO A 440 -20.24 -25.75 -20.41
N LEU A 441 -19.76 -26.97 -20.63
CA LEU A 441 -18.61 -27.53 -19.92
C LEU A 441 -17.36 -26.70 -20.19
N VAL A 442 -16.99 -26.51 -21.46
CA VAL A 442 -15.80 -25.78 -21.88
C VAL A 442 -15.84 -24.32 -21.43
N VAL A 443 -17.00 -23.66 -21.57
CA VAL A 443 -17.17 -22.27 -21.15
C VAL A 443 -16.99 -22.12 -19.64
N ASN A 444 -17.64 -22.97 -18.83
CA ASN A 444 -17.52 -22.87 -17.37
C ASN A 444 -16.12 -23.22 -16.88
N LEU A 445 -15.49 -24.28 -17.37
CA LEU A 445 -14.10 -24.61 -17.01
C LEU A 445 -13.13 -23.53 -17.49
N GLY A 446 -13.35 -22.95 -18.68
CA GLY A 446 -12.55 -21.84 -19.19
C GLY A 446 -12.63 -20.60 -18.30
N PHE A 447 -13.83 -20.17 -17.92
CA PHE A 447 -14.01 -19.07 -16.96
C PHE A 447 -13.38 -19.41 -15.60
N GLY A 448 -13.53 -20.65 -15.13
CA GLY A 448 -12.92 -21.10 -13.89
C GLY A 448 -11.40 -21.01 -13.91
N LEU A 449 -10.76 -21.49 -14.98
CA LEU A 449 -9.31 -21.42 -15.15
C LEU A 449 -8.82 -19.97 -15.25
N VAL A 450 -9.47 -19.15 -16.07
CA VAL A 450 -9.13 -17.74 -16.23
C VAL A 450 -9.23 -17.01 -14.88
N ALA A 451 -10.32 -17.18 -14.15
CA ALA A 451 -10.53 -16.50 -12.88
C ALA A 451 -9.53 -16.92 -11.81
N LEU A 452 -9.24 -18.23 -11.68
CA LEU A 452 -8.40 -18.74 -10.58
C LEU A 452 -6.90 -18.68 -10.87
N ALA A 453 -6.49 -18.75 -12.14
CA ALA A 453 -5.08 -18.79 -12.50
C ALA A 453 -4.61 -17.57 -13.30
N VAL A 454 -5.33 -17.19 -14.39
CA VAL A 454 -4.86 -16.15 -15.30
C VAL A 454 -5.00 -14.75 -14.67
N VAL A 455 -6.14 -14.44 -14.02
CA VAL A 455 -6.35 -13.11 -13.44
C VAL A 455 -5.32 -12.78 -12.36
N PRO A 456 -5.06 -13.61 -11.33
CA PRO A 456 -4.02 -13.32 -10.33
C PRO A 456 -2.63 -13.18 -10.96
N GLN A 457 -2.29 -14.03 -11.93
CA GLN A 457 -1.00 -14.00 -12.60
C GLN A 457 -0.82 -12.74 -13.45
N SER A 458 -1.84 -12.33 -14.20
CA SER A 458 -1.79 -11.13 -15.05
C SER A 458 -1.71 -9.83 -14.24
N LEU A 459 -2.25 -9.83 -13.03
CA LEU A 459 -2.14 -8.70 -12.10
C LEU A 459 -0.84 -8.73 -11.29
N GLY A 460 -0.04 -9.80 -11.38
CA GLY A 460 1.15 -9.97 -10.55
C GLY A 460 0.85 -10.14 -9.05
N MET A 461 -0.42 -10.44 -8.68
CA MET A 461 -0.90 -10.48 -7.30
C MET A 461 -1.44 -11.86 -6.95
N PRO A 462 -1.08 -12.46 -5.79
CA PRO A 462 -1.67 -13.72 -5.36
C PRO A 462 -3.17 -13.55 -5.02
N MET A 463 -3.95 -14.62 -5.17
CA MET A 463 -5.39 -14.58 -4.86
C MET A 463 -5.67 -14.17 -3.40
N SER A 464 -4.82 -14.58 -2.45
CA SER A 464 -4.91 -14.16 -1.04
C SER A 464 -4.88 -12.65 -0.89
N PHE A 465 -3.96 -11.99 -1.60
CA PHE A 465 -3.84 -10.53 -1.60
C PHE A 465 -5.06 -9.86 -2.26
N LEU A 466 -5.57 -10.40 -3.38
CA LEU A 466 -6.79 -9.86 -4.02
C LEU A 466 -8.01 -9.93 -3.09
N LEU A 467 -8.17 -11.03 -2.34
CA LEU A 467 -9.24 -11.20 -1.35
C LEU A 467 -9.08 -10.26 -0.15
N TYR A 468 -7.83 -9.96 0.22
CA TYR A 468 -7.51 -9.09 1.35
C TYR A 468 -7.68 -7.61 0.99
N MET A 469 -7.04 -7.16 -0.09
CA MET A 469 -6.99 -5.73 -0.47
C MET A 469 -8.18 -5.26 -1.30
N PHE A 470 -8.76 -6.13 -2.14
CA PHE A 470 -9.84 -5.81 -3.10
C PHE A 470 -11.02 -6.77 -2.91
N PRO A 471 -11.70 -6.75 -1.76
CA PRO A 471 -12.61 -7.84 -1.40
C PRO A 471 -13.75 -8.03 -2.40
N ASP A 472 -14.39 -6.97 -2.87
CA ASP A 472 -15.48 -7.03 -3.85
C ASP A 472 -15.04 -7.65 -5.19
N PHE A 473 -13.89 -7.25 -5.71
CA PHE A 473 -13.29 -7.81 -6.91
C PHE A 473 -12.76 -9.23 -6.68
N GLY A 474 -11.93 -9.42 -5.63
CA GLY A 474 -11.29 -10.71 -5.34
C GLY A 474 -12.29 -11.84 -5.07
N TYR A 475 -13.31 -11.59 -4.23
CA TYR A 475 -14.36 -12.58 -3.98
C TYR A 475 -15.24 -12.85 -5.20
N SER A 476 -15.50 -11.82 -6.04
CA SER A 476 -16.23 -12.03 -7.29
C SER A 476 -15.44 -12.89 -8.29
N VAL A 477 -14.14 -12.63 -8.46
CA VAL A 477 -13.24 -13.47 -9.28
C VAL A 477 -13.17 -14.90 -8.75
N ARG A 478 -13.00 -15.06 -7.43
CA ARG A 478 -13.01 -16.39 -6.79
C ARG A 478 -14.35 -17.12 -6.99
N ALA A 479 -15.47 -16.42 -6.87
CA ALA A 479 -16.80 -16.99 -7.10
C ALA A 479 -16.97 -17.49 -8.53
N ILE A 480 -16.54 -16.71 -9.55
CA ILE A 480 -16.53 -17.15 -10.96
C ILE A 480 -15.75 -18.47 -11.09
N GLY A 481 -14.59 -18.54 -10.44
CA GLY A 481 -13.73 -19.73 -10.48
C GLY A 481 -14.40 -20.95 -9.86
N VAL A 482 -14.91 -20.81 -8.65
CA VAL A 482 -15.56 -21.92 -7.90
C VAL A 482 -16.83 -22.38 -8.61
N ILE A 483 -17.69 -21.46 -9.05
CA ILE A 483 -18.90 -21.78 -9.80
C ILE A 483 -18.53 -22.47 -11.13
N GLY A 484 -17.56 -21.92 -11.86
CA GLY A 484 -17.16 -22.46 -13.16
C GLY A 484 -16.63 -23.87 -13.09
N VAL A 485 -15.67 -24.12 -12.19
CA VAL A 485 -15.11 -25.47 -11.99
C VAL A 485 -16.15 -26.43 -11.41
N GLY A 486 -16.82 -26.03 -10.33
CA GLY A 486 -17.80 -26.88 -9.64
C GLY A 486 -18.96 -27.27 -10.55
N TRP A 487 -19.55 -26.29 -11.28
CA TRP A 487 -20.62 -26.59 -12.22
C TRP A 487 -20.14 -27.36 -13.45
N GLY A 488 -18.95 -27.03 -13.98
CA GLY A 488 -18.35 -27.78 -15.09
C GLY A 488 -18.21 -29.28 -14.76
N LEU A 489 -17.67 -29.59 -13.58
CA LEU A 489 -17.53 -30.98 -13.12
C LEU A 489 -18.88 -31.65 -12.85
N ALA A 490 -19.83 -30.96 -12.22
CA ALA A 490 -21.18 -31.50 -11.97
C ALA A 490 -21.91 -31.76 -13.30
N TRP A 491 -21.78 -30.87 -14.25
CA TRP A 491 -22.36 -30.98 -15.59
C TRP A 491 -21.78 -32.18 -16.34
N LEU A 492 -20.46 -32.38 -16.29
CA LEU A 492 -19.80 -33.55 -16.89
C LEU A 492 -20.31 -34.88 -16.28
N ALA A 493 -20.39 -34.95 -14.93
CA ALA A 493 -20.90 -36.13 -14.25
C ALA A 493 -22.35 -36.46 -14.63
N LEU A 494 -23.23 -35.43 -14.70
CA LEU A 494 -24.62 -35.59 -15.13
C LEU A 494 -24.73 -36.06 -16.59
N ALA A 495 -23.92 -35.51 -17.48
CA ALA A 495 -23.88 -35.91 -18.88
C ALA A 495 -23.43 -37.36 -19.06
N LEU A 496 -22.41 -37.81 -18.33
CA LEU A 496 -21.94 -39.19 -18.32
C LEU A 496 -22.99 -40.15 -17.74
N PHE A 497 -23.69 -39.75 -16.70
CA PHE A 497 -24.78 -40.55 -16.12
C PHE A 497 -25.92 -40.75 -17.10
N ILE A 498 -26.37 -39.69 -17.77
CA ILE A 498 -27.44 -39.74 -18.75
C ILE A 498 -27.06 -40.58 -19.99
N SER A 499 -25.79 -40.47 -20.46
CA SER A 499 -25.30 -41.27 -21.58
C SER A 499 -25.25 -42.76 -21.28
N ARG A 500 -24.85 -43.17 -20.07
CA ARG A 500 -24.84 -44.57 -19.63
C ARG A 500 -26.25 -45.16 -19.50
N GLY A 501 -27.23 -44.38 -19.05
CA GLY A 501 -28.63 -44.78 -19.00
C GLY A 501 -29.23 -45.04 -20.37
N ALA A 502 -28.80 -44.29 -21.39
CA ALA A 502 -29.27 -44.49 -22.76
C ALA A 502 -28.74 -45.75 -23.45
N MET A 503 -27.54 -46.25 -23.09
CA MET A 503 -26.94 -47.46 -23.62
C MET A 503 -27.57 -48.74 -23.04
N ARG A 504 -28.33 -48.68 -21.95
CA ARG A 504 -28.99 -49.85 -21.31
C ARG A 504 -30.39 -50.14 -21.83
N VAL A 505 -30.93 -49.36 -22.75
CA VAL A 505 -32.30 -49.50 -23.28
C VAL A 505 -32.31 -49.78 -24.80
N THR A 506 -31.36 -50.55 -25.30
CA THR A 506 -31.51 -51.17 -26.63
C THR A 506 -32.14 -52.55 -26.38
N PRO A 507 -33.44 -52.79 -26.71
CA PRO A 507 -33.99 -54.13 -26.67
C PRO A 507 -33.26 -54.98 -27.73
N ILE A 508 -32.77 -56.13 -27.33
CA ILE A 508 -32.34 -57.15 -28.26
C ILE A 508 -33.58 -57.48 -29.12
N ALA A 509 -33.53 -57.12 -30.37
CA ALA A 509 -34.54 -57.54 -31.33
C ALA A 509 -34.46 -59.08 -31.40
N VAL A 510 -35.42 -59.73 -30.84
CA VAL A 510 -35.66 -61.21 -31.04
C VAL A 510 -36.08 -61.33 -32.49
N PRO A 511 -35.40 -62.14 -33.34
CA PRO A 511 -35.91 -62.41 -34.69
C PRO A 511 -37.20 -63.26 -34.56
N ALA A 512 -38.29 -62.69 -35.00
CA ALA A 512 -39.45 -63.50 -35.35
C ALA A 512 -39.09 -64.17 -36.67
N ASP A 513 -38.97 -65.49 -36.61
CA ASP A 513 -39.38 -66.43 -37.60
C ASP A 513 -38.58 -67.72 -37.47
N VAL A 514 -39.25 -68.76 -36.92
CA VAL A 514 -39.19 -70.11 -37.45
C VAL A 514 -40.52 -70.78 -37.07
N ASN A 515 -41.47 -70.71 -37.95
CA ASN A 515 -42.49 -71.75 -38.13
C ASN A 515 -43.21 -71.54 -39.45
N ALA A 516 -42.80 -72.27 -40.45
CA ALA A 516 -43.64 -72.80 -41.51
C ALA A 516 -43.12 -74.17 -41.91
#